data_136e1a4992fd4f756bb4e9ca240129d0
#
_entry.id   136e1a4992fd4f756bb4e9ca240129d0
#
_cell.length_a   1.000
_cell.length_b   1.000
_cell.length_c   1.000
_cell.angle_alpha   90.00
_cell.angle_beta   90.00
_cell.angle_gamma   90.00
#
_symmetry.space_group_name_H-M   'P 1'
#
loop_
_entity.id
_entity.type
_entity.pdbx_description
1 polymer ?
#
loop_
_entity_poly.entity_id
_entity_poly.type
_entity_poly.pdbx_seq_one_letter_code
_entity_poly.pdbx_strand_id
1 'polypeptide(L)'
;MANIQMDALLQAILPCKNALIVGHSHPDGDCVGSAVALAELIEALGGKAEVLFPEPAPLRLAFLLQGRTELPEVPENLADYTVIAVDVASPTQLGYKKDALADKITLRIDHHDVGVSKYKASCGGCTLRVIVG
;
A
#
# COMPACT_ATOMS: atom_id res chain seq x y z
N MET A 1 -7.15 -8.89 19.51
CA MET A 1 -5.90 -8.46 18.84
C MET A 1 -6.19 -7.82 17.50
N ALA A 2 -6.89 -8.54 16.60
CA ALA A 2 -7.25 -8.00 15.30
C ALA A 2 -8.07 -6.72 15.37
N ASN A 3 -9.00 -6.61 16.33
CA ASN A 3 -9.86 -5.44 16.44
C ASN A 3 -9.10 -4.16 16.76
N ILE A 4 -8.09 -4.25 17.62
CA ILE A 4 -7.27 -3.08 17.95
C ILE A 4 -6.51 -2.60 16.73
N GLN A 5 -5.98 -3.53 15.94
CA GLN A 5 -5.28 -3.19 14.72
C GLN A 5 -6.20 -2.60 13.67
N MET A 6 -7.41 -3.12 13.57
CA MET A 6 -8.40 -2.59 12.63
C MET A 6 -8.85 -1.18 13.00
N ASP A 7 -9.06 -0.91 14.29
CA ASP A 7 -9.40 0.44 14.74
C ASP A 7 -8.27 1.42 14.42
N ALA A 8 -7.02 1.02 14.68
CA ALA A 8 -5.87 1.85 14.35
C ALA A 8 -5.74 2.09 12.85
N LEU A 9 -6.03 1.06 12.05
CA LEU A 9 -6.03 1.18 10.60
C LEU A 9 -7.08 2.20 10.14
N LEU A 10 -8.30 2.08 10.62
CA LEU A 10 -9.36 3.00 10.26
C LEU A 10 -8.99 4.44 10.62
N GLN A 11 -8.44 4.66 11.80
CA GLN A 11 -8.02 5.99 12.19
C GLN A 11 -6.89 6.53 11.32
N ALA A 12 -6.03 5.65 10.81
CA ALA A 12 -4.95 6.06 9.94
C ALA A 12 -5.43 6.43 8.53
N ILE A 13 -6.45 5.73 8.02
CA ILE A 13 -6.92 5.96 6.64
C ILE A 13 -8.06 6.97 6.54
N LEU A 14 -8.83 7.19 7.60
CA LEU A 14 -9.93 8.16 7.56
C LEU A 14 -9.50 9.56 7.10
N PRO A 15 -8.36 10.11 7.54
CA PRO A 15 -7.93 11.42 7.07
C PRO A 15 -7.30 11.40 5.68
N CYS A 16 -7.08 10.24 5.07
CA CYS A 16 -6.45 10.16 3.75
C CYS A 16 -7.38 10.73 2.68
N LYS A 17 -6.95 11.81 2.04
CA LYS A 17 -7.70 12.43 0.96
C LYS A 17 -7.21 11.98 -0.41
N ASN A 18 -5.95 11.58 -0.50
CA ASN A 18 -5.32 11.18 -1.75
C ASN A 18 -4.26 10.13 -1.44
N ALA A 19 -4.57 8.87 -1.66
CA ALA A 19 -3.71 7.75 -1.30
C ALA A 19 -3.02 7.18 -2.51
N LEU A 20 -1.74 6.84 -2.35
CA LEU A 20 -1.01 6.01 -3.29
C LEU A 20 -0.72 4.68 -2.60
N ILE A 21 -1.33 3.62 -3.10
CA ILE A 21 -1.19 2.29 -2.54
C ILE A 21 -0.17 1.53 -3.37
N VAL A 22 0.91 1.11 -2.72
CA VAL A 22 2.01 0.42 -3.40
C VAL A 22 2.10 -1.03 -2.93
N GLY A 23 2.39 -1.93 -3.85
CA GLY A 23 2.61 -3.34 -3.57
C GLY A 23 4.05 -3.74 -3.90
N HIS A 24 4.31 -5.05 -3.82
CA HIS A 24 5.66 -5.57 -4.04
C HIS A 24 5.91 -5.90 -5.51
N SER A 25 7.20 -6.11 -5.84
CA SER A 25 7.63 -6.62 -7.15
C SER A 25 6.97 -7.97 -7.43
N HIS A 26 6.68 -8.23 -8.69
CA HIS A 26 6.00 -9.44 -9.11
C HIS A 26 4.71 -9.64 -8.32
N PRO A 27 3.75 -8.70 -8.40
CA PRO A 27 2.57 -8.74 -7.55
C PRO A 27 1.77 -10.01 -7.80
N ASP A 28 1.36 -10.65 -6.70
CA ASP A 28 0.50 -11.83 -6.73
C ASP A 28 -0.94 -11.46 -6.40
N GLY A 29 -1.81 -12.48 -6.30
CA GLY A 29 -3.22 -12.26 -6.02
C GLY A 29 -3.47 -11.56 -4.68
N ASP A 30 -2.69 -11.89 -3.66
CA ASP A 30 -2.79 -11.25 -2.35
C ASP A 30 -2.43 -9.76 -2.44
N CYS A 31 -1.34 -9.46 -3.11
CA CYS A 31 -0.88 -8.08 -3.27
C CYS A 31 -1.89 -7.23 -4.06
N VAL A 32 -2.31 -7.70 -5.23
CA VAL A 32 -3.25 -6.96 -6.07
C VAL A 32 -4.61 -6.82 -5.39
N GLY A 33 -5.13 -7.92 -4.86
CA GLY A 33 -6.42 -7.91 -4.19
C GLY A 33 -6.46 -6.99 -2.97
N SER A 34 -5.42 -7.03 -2.16
CA SER A 34 -5.33 -6.18 -0.97
C SER A 34 -5.24 -4.71 -1.35
N ALA A 35 -4.44 -4.38 -2.37
CA ALA A 35 -4.31 -2.99 -2.82
C ALA A 35 -5.63 -2.44 -3.34
N VAL A 36 -6.34 -3.20 -4.16
CA VAL A 36 -7.62 -2.76 -4.71
C VAL A 36 -8.69 -2.65 -3.62
N ALA A 37 -8.72 -3.60 -2.69
CA ALA A 37 -9.66 -3.54 -1.59
C ALA A 37 -9.46 -2.28 -0.73
N LEU A 38 -8.20 -1.94 -0.45
CA LEU A 38 -7.90 -0.73 0.31
C LEU A 38 -8.28 0.53 -0.49
N ALA A 39 -8.02 0.53 -1.79
CA ALA A 39 -8.41 1.66 -2.65
C ALA A 39 -9.91 1.88 -2.61
N GLU A 40 -10.68 0.81 -2.72
CA GLU A 40 -12.14 0.91 -2.65
C GLU A 40 -12.62 1.41 -1.29
N LEU A 41 -11.98 0.96 -0.21
CA LEU A 41 -12.34 1.43 1.12
C LEU A 41 -12.07 2.92 1.28
N ILE A 42 -10.93 3.40 0.83
CA ILE A 42 -10.58 4.82 0.92
C ILE A 42 -11.58 5.66 0.11
N GLU A 43 -11.93 5.18 -1.08
CA GLU A 43 -12.91 5.87 -1.91
C GLU A 43 -14.29 5.89 -1.28
N ALA A 44 -14.68 4.80 -0.64
CA ALA A 44 -15.96 4.73 0.09
C ALA A 44 -16.00 5.71 1.26
N LEU A 45 -14.83 6.02 1.83
CA LEU A 45 -14.72 6.98 2.93
C LEU A 45 -14.55 8.42 2.44
N GLY A 46 -14.66 8.65 1.13
CA GLY A 46 -14.64 10.00 0.55
C GLY A 46 -13.27 10.45 0.03
N GLY A 47 -12.26 9.62 0.09
CA GLY A 47 -10.94 9.94 -0.44
C GLY A 47 -10.77 9.52 -1.90
N LYS A 48 -9.56 9.72 -2.40
CA LYS A 48 -9.12 9.22 -3.71
C LYS A 48 -7.97 8.27 -3.52
N ALA A 49 -7.87 7.26 -4.37
CA ALA A 49 -6.82 6.27 -4.27
C ALA A 49 -6.33 5.83 -5.64
N GLU A 50 -5.03 5.68 -5.75
CA GLU A 50 -4.37 5.10 -6.92
C GLU A 50 -3.55 3.91 -6.46
N VAL A 51 -3.35 2.93 -7.33
CA VAL A 51 -2.51 1.77 -7.04
C VAL A 51 -1.28 1.79 -7.95
N LEU A 52 -0.16 1.34 -7.41
CA LEU A 52 1.11 1.30 -8.11
C LEU A 52 1.88 0.05 -7.71
N PHE A 53 2.31 -0.72 -8.70
CA PHE A 53 3.18 -1.87 -8.47
C PHE A 53 4.51 -1.61 -9.16
N PRO A 54 5.64 -2.12 -8.61
CA PRO A 54 6.93 -1.96 -9.27
C PRO A 54 6.96 -2.50 -10.69
N GLU A 55 6.25 -3.62 -10.92
CA GLU A 55 6.02 -4.16 -12.26
C GLU A 55 4.51 -4.30 -12.45
N PRO A 56 4.03 -4.22 -13.70
CA PRO A 56 2.60 -4.34 -13.95
C PRO A 56 2.04 -5.66 -13.42
N ALA A 57 0.81 -5.61 -12.92
CA ALA A 57 0.11 -6.81 -12.48
C ALA A 57 -0.02 -7.80 -13.67
N PRO A 58 0.21 -9.10 -13.43
CA PRO A 58 0.09 -10.08 -14.51
C PRO A 58 -1.32 -10.07 -15.10
N LEU A 59 -1.40 -10.32 -16.40
CA LEU A 59 -2.67 -10.33 -17.11
C LEU A 59 -3.69 -11.27 -16.47
N ARG A 60 -3.25 -12.42 -15.96
CA ARG A 60 -4.12 -13.39 -15.28
C ARG A 60 -4.78 -12.83 -14.02
N LEU A 61 -4.24 -11.74 -13.47
CA LEU A 61 -4.78 -11.08 -12.29
C LEU A 61 -5.54 -9.80 -12.61
N ALA A 62 -5.69 -9.47 -13.89
CA ALA A 62 -6.33 -8.21 -14.30
C ALA A 62 -7.77 -8.10 -13.78
N PHE A 63 -8.47 -9.22 -13.59
CA PHE A 63 -9.83 -9.20 -13.07
C PHE A 63 -9.90 -8.64 -11.64
N LEU A 64 -8.83 -8.75 -10.87
CA LEU A 64 -8.77 -8.21 -9.51
C LEU A 64 -8.73 -6.69 -9.51
N LEU A 65 -8.27 -6.08 -10.60
CA LEU A 65 -8.24 -4.61 -10.69
C LEU A 65 -9.63 -4.01 -10.83
N GLN A 66 -10.62 -4.79 -11.24
CA GLN A 66 -12.02 -4.36 -11.34
C GLN A 66 -12.20 -3.09 -12.18
N GLY A 67 -11.52 -3.06 -13.33
CA GLY A 67 -11.58 -1.89 -14.23
C GLY A 67 -10.68 -0.74 -13.82
N ARG A 68 -10.00 -0.85 -12.70
CA ARG A 68 -9.07 0.17 -12.22
C ARG A 68 -7.76 0.08 -13.00
N THR A 69 -7.19 1.23 -13.32
CA THR A 69 -5.88 1.30 -13.99
C THR A 69 -4.80 1.58 -12.97
N GLU A 70 -3.78 0.73 -12.93
CA GLU A 70 -2.61 1.01 -12.08
C GLU A 70 -1.77 2.13 -12.68
N LEU A 71 -1.12 2.92 -11.82
CA LEU A 71 -0.21 3.95 -12.30
C LEU A 71 1.04 3.30 -12.90
N PRO A 72 1.50 3.78 -14.07
CA PRO A 72 2.71 3.24 -14.69
C PRO A 72 4.00 3.68 -14.00
N GLU A 73 3.98 4.86 -13.38
CA GLU A 73 5.16 5.45 -12.78
C GLU A 73 4.82 6.15 -11.48
N VAL A 74 5.85 6.37 -10.65
CA VAL A 74 5.71 7.14 -9.42
C VAL A 74 5.32 8.58 -9.80
N PRO A 75 4.24 9.14 -9.20
CA PRO A 75 3.83 10.50 -9.52
C PRO A 75 4.91 11.52 -9.15
N GLU A 76 5.04 12.56 -9.98
CA GLU A 76 5.97 13.65 -9.68
C GLU A 76 5.56 14.42 -8.42
N ASN A 77 4.25 14.53 -8.19
CA ASN A 77 3.71 15.20 -7.02
C ASN A 77 3.50 14.23 -5.84
N LEU A 78 4.46 13.34 -5.62
CA LEU A 78 4.35 12.29 -4.59
C LEU A 78 4.08 12.88 -3.20
N ALA A 79 4.57 14.08 -2.92
CA ALA A 79 4.34 14.72 -1.63
C ALA A 79 2.87 15.01 -1.34
N ASP A 80 2.04 15.06 -2.38
CA ASP A 80 0.59 15.28 -2.23
C ASP A 80 -0.17 14.00 -1.88
N TYR A 81 0.52 12.86 -1.87
CA TYR A 81 -0.09 11.57 -1.58
C TYR A 81 0.27 11.09 -0.19
N THR A 82 -0.67 10.36 0.42
CA THR A 82 -0.35 9.47 1.54
C THR A 82 0.06 8.13 0.93
N VAL A 83 1.29 7.72 1.14
CA VAL A 83 1.82 6.50 0.53
C VAL A 83 1.62 5.34 1.49
N ILE A 84 0.89 4.33 1.06
CA ILE A 84 0.53 3.18 1.87
C ILE A 84 1.08 1.91 1.20
N ALA A 85 1.89 1.15 1.91
CA ALA A 85 2.39 -0.11 1.41
C ALA A 85 1.52 -1.27 1.88
N VAL A 86 1.12 -2.14 0.97
CA VAL A 86 0.36 -3.35 1.29
C VAL A 86 1.15 -4.57 0.86
N ASP A 87 1.20 -5.58 1.72
CA ASP A 87 1.85 -6.87 1.46
C ASP A 87 3.34 -6.72 1.10
N VAL A 88 4.00 -5.69 1.63
CA VAL A 88 5.43 -5.43 1.40
C VAL A 88 6.18 -5.68 2.70
N ALA A 89 6.94 -6.77 2.76
CA ALA A 89 7.65 -7.16 3.98
C ALA A 89 8.94 -6.37 4.18
N SER A 90 9.60 -5.95 3.11
CA SER A 90 10.83 -5.16 3.20
C SER A 90 10.94 -4.21 2.02
N PRO A 91 11.75 -3.14 2.16
CA PRO A 91 11.91 -2.16 1.08
C PRO A 91 12.43 -2.75 -0.23
N THR A 92 13.19 -3.84 -0.18
CA THR A 92 13.71 -4.48 -1.39
C THR A 92 12.62 -5.00 -2.30
N GLN A 93 11.44 -5.30 -1.75
CA GLN A 93 10.30 -5.75 -2.54
C GLN A 93 9.67 -4.66 -3.39
N LEU A 94 10.08 -3.40 -3.20
CA LEU A 94 9.66 -2.30 -4.07
C LEU A 94 10.42 -2.28 -5.40
N GLY A 95 11.38 -3.17 -5.58
CA GLY A 95 12.11 -3.31 -6.81
C GLY A 95 12.83 -2.04 -7.22
N TYR A 96 12.77 -1.70 -8.49
CA TYR A 96 13.46 -0.52 -9.01
C TYR A 96 12.83 0.81 -8.56
N LYS A 97 11.65 0.76 -7.97
CA LYS A 97 10.97 1.96 -7.43
C LYS A 97 11.30 2.21 -5.97
N LYS A 98 12.16 1.38 -5.38
CA LYS A 98 12.51 1.46 -3.96
C LYS A 98 13.02 2.84 -3.56
N ASP A 99 13.95 3.39 -4.34
CA ASP A 99 14.58 4.67 -3.97
C ASP A 99 13.59 5.83 -3.97
N ALA A 100 12.58 5.77 -4.84
CA ALA A 100 11.56 6.82 -4.90
C ALA A 100 10.50 6.68 -3.81
N LEU A 101 10.25 5.46 -3.32
CA LEU A 101 9.09 5.17 -2.48
C LEU A 101 9.42 4.86 -1.03
N ALA A 102 10.56 4.20 -0.76
CA ALA A 102 10.79 3.59 0.56
C ALA A 102 10.73 4.60 1.71
N ASP A 103 11.27 5.80 1.50
CA ASP A 103 11.29 6.85 2.52
C ASP A 103 9.98 7.63 2.61
N LYS A 104 9.05 7.39 1.70
CA LYS A 104 7.79 8.13 1.62
C LYS A 104 6.61 7.38 2.20
N ILE A 105 6.79 6.11 2.54
CA ILE A 105 5.71 5.29 3.07
C ILE A 105 5.39 5.72 4.50
N THR A 106 4.13 6.08 4.72
CA THR A 106 3.65 6.54 6.03
C THR A 106 2.83 5.48 6.74
N LEU A 107 2.30 4.50 6.00
CA LEU A 107 1.50 3.42 6.57
C LEU A 107 1.85 2.13 5.87
N ARG A 108 1.97 1.07 6.62
CA ARG A 108 2.25 -0.24 6.08
C ARG A 108 1.24 -1.24 6.64
N ILE A 109 0.61 -1.99 5.75
CA ILE A 109 -0.34 -3.03 6.10
C ILE A 109 0.22 -4.34 5.57
N ASP A 110 0.52 -5.27 6.46
CA ASP A 110 1.21 -6.48 6.07
C ASP A 110 0.95 -7.58 7.10
N HIS A 111 1.03 -8.82 6.64
CA HIS A 111 0.85 -10.00 7.48
C HIS A 111 2.15 -10.80 7.69
N HIS A 112 3.25 -10.37 7.08
CA HIS A 112 4.53 -11.05 7.24
C HIS A 112 5.17 -10.69 8.58
N ASP A 113 5.88 -11.64 9.17
CA ASP A 113 6.60 -11.42 10.42
C ASP A 113 7.97 -10.79 10.20
N VAL A 114 8.56 -11.01 9.03
CA VAL A 114 9.90 -10.53 8.71
C VAL A 114 9.84 -9.11 8.18
N GLY A 115 10.94 -8.38 8.31
CA GLY A 115 11.09 -7.06 7.71
C GLY A 115 10.49 -5.90 8.46
N VAL A 116 9.78 -6.15 9.56
CA VAL A 116 9.11 -5.07 10.32
C VAL A 116 10.14 -4.04 10.82
N SER A 117 11.25 -4.51 11.37
CA SER A 117 12.28 -3.63 11.91
C SER A 117 13.07 -2.89 10.83
N LYS A 118 13.04 -3.39 9.60
CA LYS A 118 13.77 -2.80 8.48
C LYS A 118 12.95 -1.77 7.71
N TYR A 119 11.68 -1.66 8.03
CA TYR A 119 10.75 -0.79 7.33
C TYR A 119 10.37 0.37 8.24
N LYS A 120 10.72 1.57 7.85
CA LYS A 120 10.39 2.77 8.62
C LYS A 120 9.48 3.66 7.81
N ALA A 121 8.45 4.15 8.44
CA ALA A 121 7.65 5.21 7.87
C ALA A 121 8.41 6.52 7.99
N SER A 122 8.32 7.35 6.97
CA SER A 122 9.01 8.62 6.95
C SER A 122 8.40 9.65 7.89
N CYS A 123 7.19 9.41 8.31
CA CYS A 123 6.39 10.39 9.05
C CYS A 123 6.09 9.88 10.45
N GLY A 124 6.88 10.34 11.43
CA GLY A 124 6.60 10.05 12.83
C GLY A 124 6.75 8.59 13.25
N GLY A 125 7.32 7.77 12.40
CA GLY A 125 7.57 6.37 12.75
C GLY A 125 6.34 5.51 12.89
N CYS A 126 5.21 5.94 12.36
CA CYS A 126 3.99 5.14 12.41
C CYS A 126 4.05 4.02 11.38
N THR A 127 4.40 2.84 11.82
CA THR A 127 4.23 1.63 11.03
C THR A 127 3.13 0.82 11.68
N LEU A 128 2.01 0.69 10.98
CA LEU A 128 0.92 -0.15 11.42
C LEU A 128 1.05 -1.49 10.75
N ARG A 129 1.03 -2.54 11.55
CA ARG A 129 1.05 -3.90 11.06
C ARG A 129 -0.30 -4.52 11.35
N VAL A 130 -1.00 -4.90 10.30
CA VAL A 130 -2.25 -5.63 10.41
C VAL A 130 -1.94 -7.07 10.05
N ILE A 131 -2.17 -7.99 10.99
CA ILE A 131 -2.01 -9.41 10.72
C ILE A 131 -3.38 -9.94 10.34
N VAL A 132 -3.49 -10.40 9.10
CA VAL A 132 -4.67 -11.08 8.61
C VAL A 132 -4.31 -12.55 8.57
N GLY A 133 -4.83 -13.28 9.48
CA GLY A 133 -4.57 -14.70 9.62
C GLY A 133 -5.49 -15.55 8.77
#